data_c32d50a6a28c659730e73758271757ce
#
_entry.id   c32d50a6a28c659730e73758271757ce
#
_cell.length_a   1.000
_cell.length_b   1.000
_cell.length_c   1.000
_cell.angle_alpha   90.00
_cell.angle_beta   90.00
_cell.angle_gamma   90.00
#
_symmetry.space_group_name_H-M   'P 1'
#
loop_
_entity.id
_entity.type
_entity.pdbx_description
1 polymer ?
#
loop_
_entity_poly.entity_id
_entity_poly.type
_entity_poly.pdbx_seq_one_letter_code
_entity_poly.pdbx_strand_id
1 'polypeptide(L)'
;MPILRPLASAGKRACWLLMGLCLGLPALANEAPVSFNGTSISLEQALERALRSNPELAAVGRETEIASGARQQAGLIPNPDLSWSVEDTRQGNRQTSVSIAQPLELGGKRGARVEVAKRGSEIAWTQLEVRRAELRAQVRGAYYAALTAQERVRLAKTSLDLARRALQAADRRVKAGSISSVERVRAQVLADNAQLDLSQAELEQQRTYVQLSSTWDEPQPGFARVGGALDAVPASITRGALLRHLDESPTLRLAAQEVARGEAQVDLEKRQRIPNLTVSIGSKYDQTARDGRGERVNLIGLSMPLPLFDRNQSNIYAAQSRADQARDLQRATLLRLRSEAVQAYDQLRTSEQELALVRRDLLPGAQSALDSMTRGFEMGKFNFLDVLDAQRTLVGVRAQYVRALDAAAQARVSMERLLGEDIGHLGQ
;
A
#
# COMPACT_ATOMS: atom_id res chain seq x y z
N MET A 1 42.94 30.93 -42.59
CA MET A 1 43.67 32.19 -42.63
C MET A 1 43.05 33.15 -43.65
N PRO A 2 42.93 34.44 -43.42
CA PRO A 2 42.98 35.25 -42.20
C PRO A 2 41.67 35.98 -41.92
N ILE A 3 41.36 36.27 -40.63
CA ILE A 3 41.46 37.52 -39.85
C ILE A 3 40.65 38.71 -40.40
N LEU A 4 39.65 39.18 -39.64
CA LEU A 4 39.64 40.54 -39.09
C LEU A 4 38.37 40.84 -38.26
N ARG A 5 38.58 41.28 -37.06
CA ARG A 5 37.75 42.03 -36.11
C ARG A 5 37.77 43.53 -36.50
N PRO A 6 37.21 44.42 -35.67
CA PRO A 6 35.87 44.66 -35.14
C PRO A 6 35.41 46.10 -35.41
N LEU A 7 34.20 46.47 -35.01
CA LEU A 7 33.93 47.90 -34.72
C LEU A 7 32.83 48.06 -33.66
N ALA A 8 33.23 48.71 -32.58
CA ALA A 8 32.41 49.20 -31.48
C ALA A 8 31.78 50.54 -31.83
N SER A 9 30.58 50.83 -31.27
CA SER A 9 30.16 52.18 -30.83
C SER A 9 28.95 52.05 -29.90
N ALA A 10 29.10 52.25 -28.72
CA ALA A 10 28.72 53.32 -27.75
C ALA A 10 27.32 53.92 -27.95
N GLY A 11 26.47 53.87 -26.92
CA GLY A 11 25.45 54.89 -26.79
C GLY A 11 24.29 54.59 -25.84
N LYS A 12 24.44 55.03 -24.61
CA LYS A 12 23.46 55.72 -23.72
C LYS A 12 22.59 54.91 -22.77
N ARG A 13 22.90 55.20 -21.50
CA ARG A 13 22.25 54.98 -20.25
C ARG A 13 20.74 55.30 -20.30
N ALA A 14 19.93 54.35 -19.79
CA ALA A 14 18.65 54.67 -19.17
C ALA A 14 18.53 53.88 -17.87
N CYS A 15 18.66 54.62 -16.78
CA CYS A 15 18.48 54.24 -15.40
C CYS A 15 16.96 54.09 -15.15
N TRP A 16 16.45 52.92 -14.86
CA TRP A 16 15.12 52.76 -14.26
C TRP A 16 15.26 52.04 -12.93
N LEU A 17 15.04 52.82 -11.88
CA LEU A 17 14.74 52.39 -10.53
C LEU A 17 13.51 51.49 -10.57
N LEU A 18 13.65 50.20 -10.28
CA LEU A 18 12.54 49.34 -9.90
C LEU A 18 12.67 49.00 -8.43
N MET A 19 11.83 49.65 -7.69
CA MET A 19 11.51 49.56 -6.29
C MET A 19 11.17 48.10 -5.94
N GLY A 20 11.98 47.49 -5.07
CA GLY A 20 11.79 46.12 -4.61
C GLY A 20 10.49 45.98 -3.82
N LEU A 21 9.55 45.22 -4.37
CA LEU A 21 8.40 44.69 -3.66
C LEU A 21 8.80 43.35 -3.09
N CYS A 22 9.30 43.31 -1.86
CA CYS A 22 9.47 42.06 -1.10
C CYS A 22 8.08 41.50 -0.78
N LEU A 23 7.54 40.67 -1.67
CA LEU A 23 6.48 39.75 -1.32
C LEU A 23 7.10 38.66 -0.45
N GLY A 24 6.86 38.75 0.85
CA GLY A 24 7.16 37.71 1.83
C GLY A 24 6.42 36.44 1.42
N LEU A 25 7.15 35.45 0.91
CA LEU A 25 6.70 34.07 0.85
C LEU A 25 6.41 33.64 2.30
N PRO A 26 5.21 33.10 2.60
CA PRO A 26 5.02 32.46 3.88
C PRO A 26 6.06 31.32 3.96
N ALA A 27 6.93 31.39 4.95
CA ALA A 27 7.77 30.29 5.34
C ALA A 27 6.82 29.12 5.61
N LEU A 28 6.86 28.08 4.74
CA LEU A 28 6.33 26.79 5.07
C LEU A 28 7.03 26.39 6.37
N ALA A 29 6.31 26.51 7.47
CA ALA A 29 6.74 25.99 8.75
C ALA A 29 7.06 24.53 8.51
N ASN A 30 8.35 24.21 8.50
CA ASN A 30 8.84 22.86 8.57
C ASN A 30 8.42 22.40 9.97
N GLU A 31 7.24 21.77 10.07
CA GLU A 31 6.81 21.14 11.31
C GLU A 31 7.89 20.11 11.63
N ALA A 32 8.71 20.46 12.62
CA ALA A 32 9.70 19.55 13.17
C ALA A 32 9.02 18.22 13.47
N PRO A 33 9.63 17.07 13.18
CA PRO A 33 9.07 15.79 13.53
C PRO A 33 8.73 15.82 15.01
N VAL A 34 7.46 15.57 15.35
CA VAL A 34 6.99 15.52 16.72
C VAL A 34 7.79 14.44 17.41
N SER A 35 8.83 14.81 18.11
CA SER A 35 9.62 13.91 18.93
C SER A 35 8.74 13.50 20.11
N PHE A 36 8.09 12.35 19.98
CA PHE A 36 7.38 11.73 21.09
C PHE A 36 8.42 11.21 22.07
N ASN A 37 8.75 12.00 23.07
CA ASN A 37 9.37 11.51 24.32
C ASN A 37 8.38 10.67 25.14
N GLY A 38 7.41 10.04 24.50
CA GLY A 38 6.48 9.11 25.10
C GLY A 38 7.08 7.72 25.15
N THR A 39 7.18 7.13 26.32
CA THR A 39 7.70 5.78 26.53
C THR A 39 6.89 4.68 25.83
N SER A 40 5.68 4.96 25.33
CA SER A 40 4.81 3.99 24.66
C SER A 40 4.03 4.62 23.49
N ILE A 41 3.82 3.84 22.41
CA ILE A 41 2.97 4.18 21.25
C ILE A 41 1.64 3.42 21.32
N SER A 42 0.50 4.07 20.99
CA SER A 42 -0.80 3.40 20.84
C SER A 42 -1.05 2.96 19.41
N LEU A 43 -2.05 2.07 19.20
CA LEU A 43 -2.44 1.62 17.85
C LEU A 43 -2.93 2.79 16.99
N GLU A 44 -3.74 3.69 17.58
CA GLU A 44 -4.28 4.86 16.88
C GLU A 44 -3.16 5.80 16.42
N GLN A 45 -2.18 6.05 17.28
CA GLN A 45 -1.00 6.86 16.94
C GLN A 45 -0.15 6.22 15.84
N ALA A 46 0.02 4.90 15.85
CA ALA A 46 0.73 4.18 14.81
C ALA A 46 -0.01 4.25 13.47
N LEU A 47 -1.34 4.08 13.47
CA LEU A 47 -2.18 4.21 12.28
C LEU A 47 -2.15 5.64 11.71
N GLU A 48 -2.28 6.65 12.56
CA GLU A 48 -2.23 8.05 12.12
C GLU A 48 -0.89 8.40 11.48
N ARG A 49 0.24 8.03 12.11
CA ARG A 49 1.58 8.23 11.55
C ARG A 49 1.74 7.53 10.20
N ALA A 50 1.35 6.27 10.09
CA ALA A 50 1.48 5.51 8.86
C ALA A 50 0.64 6.12 7.73
N LEU A 51 -0.63 6.48 7.99
CA LEU A 51 -1.49 7.10 6.98
C LEU A 51 -1.00 8.49 6.53
N ARG A 52 -0.25 9.20 7.38
CA ARG A 52 0.31 10.53 7.07
C ARG A 52 1.66 10.45 6.34
N SER A 53 2.53 9.51 6.69
CA SER A 53 3.95 9.54 6.31
C SER A 53 4.40 8.35 5.46
N ASN A 54 3.52 7.37 5.16
CA ASN A 54 3.91 6.21 4.37
C ASN A 54 4.21 6.61 2.91
N PRO A 55 5.43 6.33 2.39
CA PRO A 55 5.83 6.74 1.04
C PRO A 55 5.09 5.99 -0.06
N GLU A 56 4.71 4.72 0.16
CA GLU A 56 3.96 3.96 -0.82
C GLU A 56 2.52 4.49 -0.97
N LEU A 57 1.90 4.90 0.15
CA LEU A 57 0.59 5.54 0.12
C LEU A 57 0.65 6.90 -0.60
N ALA A 58 1.71 7.68 -0.38
CA ALA A 58 1.94 8.93 -1.07
C ALA A 58 2.13 8.71 -2.58
N ALA A 59 2.87 7.67 -2.99
CA ALA A 59 3.06 7.31 -4.40
C ALA A 59 1.72 6.97 -5.08
N VAL A 60 0.88 6.13 -4.45
CA VAL A 60 -0.46 5.80 -4.99
C VAL A 60 -1.37 7.04 -4.99
N GLY A 61 -1.20 7.97 -4.03
CA GLY A 61 -1.88 9.26 -4.06
C GLY A 61 -1.55 10.07 -5.31
N ARG A 62 -0.30 10.06 -5.80
CA ARG A 62 0.11 10.71 -7.06
C ARG A 62 -0.55 10.11 -8.29
N GLU A 63 -0.88 8.81 -8.28
CA GLU A 63 -1.62 8.18 -9.39
C GLU A 63 -2.99 8.81 -9.60
N THR A 64 -3.65 9.31 -8.55
CA THR A 64 -4.93 10.03 -8.70
C THR A 64 -4.75 11.38 -9.41
N GLU A 65 -3.63 12.08 -9.17
CA GLU A 65 -3.28 13.32 -9.86
C GLU A 65 -2.94 13.05 -11.33
N ILE A 66 -2.16 12.00 -11.61
CA ILE A 66 -1.82 11.55 -12.96
C ILE A 66 -3.10 11.20 -13.75
N ALA A 67 -4.00 10.44 -13.15
CA ALA A 67 -5.28 10.07 -13.78
C ALA A 67 -6.17 11.30 -14.02
N SER A 68 -6.15 12.29 -13.13
CA SER A 68 -6.84 13.57 -13.31
C SER A 68 -6.28 14.35 -14.50
N GLY A 69 -4.95 14.43 -14.63
CA GLY A 69 -4.26 15.02 -15.78
C GLY A 69 -4.61 14.32 -17.10
N ALA A 70 -4.59 12.98 -17.10
CA ALA A 70 -4.98 12.17 -18.26
C ALA A 70 -6.44 12.43 -18.67
N ARG A 71 -7.35 12.60 -17.71
CA ARG A 71 -8.76 12.94 -17.99
C ARG A 71 -8.89 14.33 -18.60
N GLN A 72 -8.14 15.32 -18.12
CA GLN A 72 -8.13 16.67 -18.71
C GLN A 72 -7.59 16.61 -20.15
N GLN A 73 -6.46 15.92 -20.36
CA GLN A 73 -5.86 15.76 -21.70
C GLN A 73 -6.82 15.04 -22.67
N ALA A 74 -7.55 14.02 -22.21
CA ALA A 74 -8.53 13.32 -23.03
C ALA A 74 -9.66 14.23 -23.55
N GLY A 75 -9.94 15.32 -22.84
CA GLY A 75 -10.95 16.31 -23.19
C GLY A 75 -10.50 17.37 -24.22
N LEU A 76 -9.20 17.45 -24.53
CA LEU A 76 -8.69 18.46 -25.45
C LEU A 76 -9.04 18.13 -26.90
N ILE A 77 -9.27 19.20 -27.66
CA ILE A 77 -9.43 19.14 -29.11
C ILE A 77 -8.03 19.08 -29.73
N PRO A 78 -7.79 18.32 -30.81
CA PRO A 78 -6.52 18.33 -31.54
C PRO A 78 -6.12 19.75 -31.98
N ASN A 79 -4.83 20.07 -31.88
CA ASN A 79 -4.34 21.35 -32.35
C ASN A 79 -4.46 21.49 -33.88
N PRO A 80 -4.61 22.72 -34.37
CA PRO A 80 -4.47 22.98 -35.82
C PRO A 80 -3.02 22.81 -36.25
N ASP A 81 -2.82 22.31 -37.47
CA ASP A 81 -1.54 22.16 -38.10
C ASP A 81 -1.28 23.37 -39.04
N LEU A 82 -0.17 24.07 -38.84
CA LEU A 82 0.30 25.12 -39.74
C LEU A 82 1.30 24.50 -40.71
N SER A 83 1.02 24.60 -42.02
CA SER A 83 1.94 24.16 -43.05
C SER A 83 2.38 25.33 -43.92
N TRP A 84 3.67 25.35 -44.24
CA TRP A 84 4.28 26.26 -45.20
C TRP A 84 5.07 25.43 -46.20
N SER A 85 4.83 25.67 -47.47
CA SER A 85 5.56 24.98 -48.55
C SER A 85 5.92 25.93 -49.70
N VAL A 86 7.04 25.65 -50.31
CA VAL A 86 7.52 26.32 -51.50
C VAL A 86 7.73 25.27 -52.60
N GLU A 87 6.97 25.38 -53.66
CA GLU A 87 7.12 24.56 -54.86
C GLU A 87 7.90 25.33 -55.90
N ASP A 88 8.84 24.71 -56.54
CA ASP A 88 9.80 25.25 -57.51
C ASP A 88 10.57 26.49 -57.00
N THR A 89 11.86 26.32 -56.75
CA THR A 89 12.74 27.38 -56.22
C THR A 89 13.32 28.27 -57.33
N ARG A 90 13.03 27.99 -58.59
CA ARG A 90 13.51 28.79 -59.77
C ARG A 90 12.76 30.11 -59.81
N GLN A 91 13.50 31.18 -60.19
CA GLN A 91 12.88 32.49 -60.41
C GLN A 91 11.85 32.43 -61.53
N GLY A 92 10.65 32.92 -61.30
CA GLY A 92 9.55 32.98 -62.26
C GLY A 92 8.57 31.80 -62.17
N ASN A 93 8.90 30.70 -61.53
CA ASN A 93 8.00 29.53 -61.32
C ASN A 93 7.69 29.22 -59.86
N ARG A 94 8.14 30.06 -58.96
CA ARG A 94 8.02 29.85 -57.50
C ARG A 94 6.57 29.98 -57.05
N GLN A 95 6.10 28.96 -56.37
CA GLN A 95 4.81 28.97 -55.68
C GLN A 95 5.04 28.82 -54.18
N THR A 96 4.47 29.73 -53.41
CA THR A 96 4.56 29.66 -51.97
C THR A 96 3.15 29.52 -51.38
N SER A 97 2.92 28.48 -50.60
CA SER A 97 1.64 28.25 -49.94
C SER A 97 1.78 28.24 -48.41
N VAL A 98 0.80 28.83 -47.77
CA VAL A 98 0.63 28.80 -46.30
C VAL A 98 -0.79 28.33 -46.03
N SER A 99 -0.96 27.31 -45.21
CA SER A 99 -2.28 26.82 -44.80
C SER A 99 -2.35 26.40 -43.37
N ILE A 100 -3.53 26.52 -42.77
CA ILE A 100 -3.88 26.01 -41.47
C ILE A 100 -4.92 24.89 -41.67
N ALA A 101 -4.69 23.74 -41.07
CA ALA A 101 -5.56 22.57 -41.14
C ALA A 101 -6.02 22.18 -39.75
N GLN A 102 -7.33 22.09 -39.57
CA GLN A 102 -7.96 21.69 -38.30
C GLN A 102 -8.62 20.32 -38.44
N PRO A 103 -8.13 19.27 -37.74
CA PRO A 103 -8.84 18.00 -37.69
C PRO A 103 -10.07 18.11 -36.81
N LEU A 104 -11.21 17.69 -37.32
CA LEU A 104 -12.49 17.58 -36.62
C LEU A 104 -12.76 16.12 -36.27
N GLU A 105 -12.83 15.82 -35.03
CA GLU A 105 -13.11 14.47 -34.56
C GLU A 105 -14.61 14.16 -34.71
N LEU A 106 -14.93 13.26 -35.63
CA LEU A 106 -16.31 12.80 -35.87
C LEU A 106 -16.62 11.56 -35.06
N GLY A 107 -17.89 11.16 -34.98
CA GLY A 107 -18.35 9.91 -34.33
C GLY A 107 -18.31 9.92 -32.81
N GLY A 108 -18.13 11.08 -32.18
CA GLY A 108 -18.10 11.20 -30.71
C GLY A 108 -16.87 10.61 -30.06
N LYS A 109 -15.73 10.50 -30.77
CA LYS A 109 -14.46 9.93 -30.28
C LYS A 109 -13.97 10.63 -29.02
N ARG A 110 -14.03 11.97 -28.98
CA ARG A 110 -13.64 12.77 -27.82
C ARG A 110 -14.44 12.36 -26.58
N GLY A 111 -15.78 12.20 -26.71
CA GLY A 111 -16.64 11.76 -25.61
C GLY A 111 -16.25 10.37 -25.08
N ALA A 112 -16.01 9.42 -26.00
CA ALA A 112 -15.59 8.07 -25.62
C ALA A 112 -14.19 8.07 -24.96
N ARG A 113 -13.24 8.87 -25.48
CA ARG A 113 -11.92 9.04 -24.88
C ARG A 113 -11.99 9.62 -23.46
N VAL A 114 -12.84 10.61 -23.26
CA VAL A 114 -13.09 11.19 -21.93
C VAL A 114 -13.72 10.16 -20.99
N GLU A 115 -14.66 9.32 -21.47
CA GLU A 115 -15.27 8.27 -20.64
C GLU A 115 -14.25 7.22 -20.20
N VAL A 116 -13.38 6.74 -21.09
CA VAL A 116 -12.27 5.84 -20.73
C VAL A 116 -11.37 6.47 -19.67
N ALA A 117 -10.98 7.72 -19.86
CA ALA A 117 -10.12 8.43 -18.90
C ALA A 117 -10.84 8.69 -17.56
N LYS A 118 -12.15 8.94 -17.56
CA LYS A 118 -12.99 9.04 -16.36
C LYS A 118 -12.97 7.73 -15.58
N ARG A 119 -13.18 6.58 -16.24
CA ARG A 119 -13.09 5.26 -15.62
C ARG A 119 -11.69 4.99 -15.05
N GLY A 120 -10.64 5.41 -15.77
CA GLY A 120 -9.27 5.36 -15.26
C GLY A 120 -9.08 6.18 -13.98
N SER A 121 -9.68 7.37 -13.89
CA SER A 121 -9.65 8.20 -12.69
C SER A 121 -10.42 7.56 -11.51
N GLU A 122 -11.59 6.97 -11.76
CA GLU A 122 -12.36 6.24 -10.75
C GLU A 122 -11.56 5.05 -10.19
N ILE A 123 -10.86 4.32 -11.05
CA ILE A 123 -9.97 3.21 -10.68
C ILE A 123 -8.83 3.71 -9.78
N ALA A 124 -8.14 4.80 -10.15
CA ALA A 124 -7.03 5.35 -9.36
C ALA A 124 -7.49 5.74 -7.93
N TRP A 125 -8.67 6.34 -7.78
CA TRP A 125 -9.26 6.63 -6.47
C TRP A 125 -9.54 5.36 -5.67
N THR A 126 -10.13 4.32 -6.29
CA THR A 126 -10.42 3.05 -5.61
C THR A 126 -9.13 2.29 -5.25
N GLN A 127 -8.09 2.36 -6.08
CA GLN A 127 -6.77 1.83 -5.76
C GLN A 127 -6.15 2.51 -4.52
N LEU A 128 -6.32 3.82 -4.38
CA LEU A 128 -5.90 4.54 -3.18
C LEU A 128 -6.67 4.06 -1.94
N GLU A 129 -7.97 3.79 -2.04
CA GLU A 129 -8.76 3.23 -0.94
C GLU A 129 -8.31 1.81 -0.57
N VAL A 130 -8.07 0.94 -1.55
CA VAL A 130 -7.51 -0.40 -1.35
C VAL A 130 -6.16 -0.29 -0.62
N ARG A 131 -5.26 0.59 -1.10
CA ARG A 131 -3.94 0.74 -0.48
C ARG A 131 -4.01 1.27 0.95
N ARG A 132 -4.95 2.19 1.24
CA ARG A 132 -5.22 2.64 2.62
C ARG A 132 -5.67 1.50 3.53
N ALA A 133 -6.57 0.64 3.04
CA ALA A 133 -7.04 -0.53 3.78
C ALA A 133 -5.90 -1.53 4.05
N GLU A 134 -5.09 -1.82 3.04
CA GLU A 134 -3.90 -2.67 3.17
C GLU A 134 -2.89 -2.11 4.18
N LEU A 135 -2.60 -0.81 4.12
CA LEU A 135 -1.69 -0.16 5.06
C LEU A 135 -2.23 -0.22 6.50
N ARG A 136 -3.53 0.02 6.70
CA ARG A 136 -4.15 -0.13 8.03
C ARG A 136 -3.97 -1.56 8.57
N ALA A 137 -4.23 -2.56 7.74
CA ALA A 137 -4.03 -3.97 8.12
C ALA A 137 -2.55 -4.28 8.39
N GLN A 138 -1.63 -3.77 7.58
CA GLN A 138 -0.19 -3.95 7.77
C GLN A 138 0.28 -3.34 9.11
N VAL A 139 -0.15 -2.12 9.42
CA VAL A 139 0.19 -1.45 10.69
C VAL A 139 -0.39 -2.22 11.87
N ARG A 140 -1.67 -2.63 11.80
CA ARG A 140 -2.30 -3.44 12.87
C ARG A 140 -1.58 -4.76 13.06
N GLY A 141 -1.25 -5.47 11.98
CA GLY A 141 -0.49 -6.72 12.04
C GLY A 141 0.88 -6.56 12.69
N ALA A 142 1.64 -5.53 12.27
CA ALA A 142 2.95 -5.21 12.86
C ALA A 142 2.83 -4.78 14.34
N TYR A 143 1.76 -4.05 14.69
CA TYR A 143 1.48 -3.62 16.05
C TYR A 143 1.19 -4.80 16.98
N TYR A 144 0.32 -5.73 16.57
CA TYR A 144 0.04 -6.94 17.36
C TYR A 144 1.24 -7.88 17.42
N ALA A 145 2.04 -7.98 16.36
CA ALA A 145 3.31 -8.72 16.40
C ALA A 145 4.29 -8.10 17.42
N ALA A 146 4.37 -6.77 17.49
CA ALA A 146 5.19 -6.07 18.50
C ALA A 146 4.69 -6.28 19.93
N LEU A 147 3.37 -6.25 20.15
CA LEU A 147 2.76 -6.61 21.44
C LEU A 147 3.06 -8.06 21.83
N THR A 148 2.93 -8.99 20.88
CA THR A 148 3.24 -10.41 21.10
C THR A 148 4.71 -10.60 21.47
N ALA A 149 5.63 -9.94 20.78
CA ALA A 149 7.06 -10.00 21.09
C ALA A 149 7.35 -9.41 22.49
N GLN A 150 6.70 -8.32 22.86
CA GLN A 150 6.81 -7.73 24.20
C GLN A 150 6.34 -8.69 25.29
N GLU A 151 5.23 -9.41 25.09
CA GLU A 151 4.75 -10.43 26.02
C GLU A 151 5.69 -11.66 26.09
N ARG A 152 6.30 -12.05 24.96
CA ARG A 152 7.32 -13.12 24.93
C ARG A 152 8.54 -12.74 25.76
N VAL A 153 9.02 -11.50 25.67
CA VAL A 153 10.13 -11.01 26.52
C VAL A 153 9.74 -11.05 28.00
N ARG A 154 8.51 -10.61 28.36
CA ARG A 154 8.02 -10.68 29.72
C ARG A 154 7.96 -12.12 30.26
N LEU A 155 7.47 -13.04 29.42
CA LEU A 155 7.42 -14.46 29.74
C LEU A 155 8.82 -15.06 29.91
N ALA A 156 9.74 -14.77 29.01
CA ALA A 156 11.13 -15.27 29.06
C ALA A 156 11.88 -14.75 30.30
N LYS A 157 11.68 -13.47 30.67
CA LYS A 157 12.22 -12.92 31.95
C LYS A 157 11.69 -13.66 33.18
N THR A 158 10.38 -13.94 33.22
CA THR A 158 9.77 -14.71 34.31
C THR A 158 10.31 -16.14 34.36
N SER A 159 10.49 -16.79 33.20
CA SER A 159 11.05 -18.14 33.08
C SER A 159 12.50 -18.21 33.58
N LEU A 160 13.31 -17.22 33.18
CA LEU A 160 14.71 -17.11 33.62
C LEU A 160 14.82 -16.91 35.14
N ASP A 161 13.99 -16.02 35.74
CA ASP A 161 13.98 -15.79 37.15
C ASP A 161 13.59 -17.08 37.92
N LEU A 162 12.60 -17.81 37.44
CA LEU A 162 12.18 -19.06 38.00
C LEU A 162 13.27 -20.15 37.91
N ALA A 163 13.95 -20.26 36.74
CA ALA A 163 15.03 -21.19 36.54
C ALA A 163 16.27 -20.87 37.41
N ARG A 164 16.59 -19.59 37.61
CA ARG A 164 17.65 -19.13 38.50
C ARG A 164 17.36 -19.45 39.98
N ARG A 165 16.11 -19.27 40.43
CA ARG A 165 15.68 -19.67 41.79
C ARG A 165 15.79 -21.17 41.99
N ALA A 166 15.38 -21.98 41.02
CA ALA A 166 15.53 -23.43 41.04
C ALA A 166 17.01 -23.86 41.12
N LEU A 167 17.90 -23.23 40.34
CA LEU A 167 19.33 -23.47 40.41
C LEU A 167 19.91 -23.13 41.79
N GLN A 168 19.55 -22.00 42.39
CA GLN A 168 19.98 -21.62 43.73
C GLN A 168 19.51 -22.60 44.79
N ALA A 169 18.27 -23.10 44.67
CA ALA A 169 17.73 -24.12 45.57
C ALA A 169 18.48 -25.45 45.46
N ALA A 170 18.78 -25.88 44.21
CA ALA A 170 19.56 -27.08 43.95
C ALA A 170 20.99 -26.95 44.54
N ASP A 171 21.68 -25.82 44.32
CA ASP A 171 23.02 -25.56 44.83
C ASP A 171 23.09 -25.65 46.37
N ARG A 172 22.13 -25.05 47.07
CA ARG A 172 22.05 -25.15 48.56
C ARG A 172 21.88 -26.58 49.02
N ARG A 173 21.03 -27.39 48.37
CA ARG A 173 20.77 -28.79 48.73
C ARG A 173 21.93 -29.73 48.40
N VAL A 174 22.64 -29.49 47.32
CA VAL A 174 23.89 -30.22 46.99
C VAL A 174 24.94 -29.97 48.05
N LYS A 175 25.13 -28.71 48.50
CA LYS A 175 26.04 -28.34 49.58
C LYS A 175 25.67 -28.97 50.92
N ALA A 176 24.36 -29.19 51.17
CA ALA A 176 23.86 -29.90 52.34
C ALA A 176 23.90 -31.43 52.20
N GLY A 177 24.37 -31.98 51.09
CA GLY A 177 24.40 -33.42 50.81
C GLY A 177 23.02 -34.08 50.55
N SER A 178 21.97 -33.27 50.40
CA SER A 178 20.58 -33.75 50.29
C SER A 178 20.17 -34.19 48.88
N ILE A 179 20.86 -33.75 47.81
CA ILE A 179 20.64 -34.15 46.43
C ILE A 179 21.96 -34.33 45.66
N SER A 180 21.93 -35.04 44.54
CA SER A 180 23.09 -35.28 43.68
C SER A 180 23.57 -34.00 42.98
N SER A 181 24.89 -33.90 42.74
CA SER A 181 25.49 -32.85 41.91
C SER A 181 24.94 -32.82 40.50
N VAL A 182 24.43 -33.94 39.98
CA VAL A 182 23.76 -34.04 38.68
C VAL A 182 22.52 -33.16 38.63
N GLU A 183 21.75 -33.04 39.71
CA GLU A 183 20.54 -32.16 39.76
C GLU A 183 20.92 -30.69 39.65
N ARG A 184 22.05 -30.26 40.22
CA ARG A 184 22.58 -28.91 40.06
C ARG A 184 22.95 -28.64 38.57
N VAL A 185 23.60 -29.60 37.91
CA VAL A 185 23.96 -29.47 36.47
C VAL A 185 22.69 -29.33 35.62
N ARG A 186 21.66 -30.15 35.89
CA ARG A 186 20.37 -30.03 35.19
C ARG A 186 19.72 -28.65 35.40
N ALA A 187 19.70 -28.16 36.63
CA ALA A 187 19.17 -26.83 36.91
C ALA A 187 19.99 -25.71 36.22
N GLN A 188 21.30 -25.86 36.13
CA GLN A 188 22.16 -24.94 35.39
C GLN A 188 21.81 -24.91 33.89
N VAL A 189 21.71 -26.07 33.23
CA VAL A 189 21.31 -26.17 31.82
C VAL A 189 19.95 -25.52 31.57
N LEU A 190 19.00 -25.65 32.51
CA LEU A 190 17.69 -25.00 32.40
C LEU A 190 17.80 -23.47 32.51
N ALA A 191 18.64 -22.94 33.41
CA ALA A 191 18.87 -21.52 33.53
C ALA A 191 19.58 -20.93 32.32
N ASP A 192 20.53 -21.65 31.77
CA ASP A 192 21.26 -21.24 30.54
C ASP A 192 20.34 -21.24 29.31
N ASN A 193 19.47 -22.25 29.15
CA ASN A 193 18.46 -22.29 28.13
C ASN A 193 17.46 -21.11 28.28
N ALA A 194 16.99 -20.83 29.48
CA ALA A 194 16.08 -19.70 29.71
C ALA A 194 16.76 -18.35 29.46
N GLN A 195 18.07 -18.23 29.67
CA GLN A 195 18.85 -17.04 29.29
C GLN A 195 18.93 -16.89 27.77
N LEU A 196 19.15 -17.99 27.04
CA LEU A 196 19.16 -17.99 25.57
C LEU A 196 17.79 -17.60 25.01
N ASP A 197 16.71 -18.18 25.56
CA ASP A 197 15.32 -17.83 25.16
C ASP A 197 15.02 -16.34 25.37
N LEU A 198 15.51 -15.76 26.49
CA LEU A 198 15.37 -14.32 26.73
C LEU A 198 16.10 -13.50 25.66
N SER A 199 17.34 -13.84 25.35
CA SER A 199 18.12 -13.13 24.34
C SER A 199 17.43 -13.18 22.95
N GLN A 200 16.88 -14.33 22.58
CA GLN A 200 16.13 -14.49 21.33
C GLN A 200 14.83 -13.66 21.32
N ALA A 201 14.09 -13.65 22.45
CA ALA A 201 12.89 -12.86 22.57
C ALA A 201 13.16 -11.34 22.47
N GLU A 202 14.27 -10.86 23.07
CA GLU A 202 14.67 -9.45 23.00
C GLU A 202 15.07 -9.03 21.57
N LEU A 203 15.79 -9.89 20.83
CA LEU A 203 16.09 -9.64 19.42
C LEU A 203 14.81 -9.61 18.55
N GLU A 204 13.89 -10.54 18.79
CA GLU A 204 12.60 -10.56 18.09
C GLU A 204 11.78 -9.29 18.37
N GLN A 205 11.77 -8.82 19.63
CA GLN A 205 11.11 -7.56 19.98
C GLN A 205 11.71 -6.38 19.22
N GLN A 206 13.02 -6.27 19.15
CA GLN A 206 13.68 -5.21 18.39
C GLN A 206 13.31 -5.26 16.91
N ARG A 207 13.30 -6.46 16.31
CA ARG A 207 12.92 -6.67 14.91
C ARG A 207 11.48 -6.23 14.65
N THR A 208 10.53 -6.61 15.50
CA THR A 208 9.12 -6.21 15.33
C THR A 208 8.91 -4.72 15.53
N TYR A 209 9.66 -4.06 16.41
CA TYR A 209 9.61 -2.61 16.59
C TYR A 209 10.12 -1.86 15.35
N VAL A 210 11.21 -2.32 14.74
CA VAL A 210 11.72 -1.77 13.47
C VAL A 210 10.69 -2.01 12.34
N GLN A 211 10.08 -3.20 12.28
CA GLN A 211 9.05 -3.49 11.28
C GLN A 211 7.82 -2.59 11.44
N LEU A 212 7.42 -2.29 12.67
CA LEU A 212 6.32 -1.37 12.94
C LEU A 212 6.69 0.06 12.53
N SER A 213 7.85 0.58 12.96
CA SER A 213 8.28 1.95 12.64
C SER A 213 8.53 2.17 11.14
N SER A 214 8.95 1.14 10.40
CA SER A 214 9.13 1.21 8.95
C SER A 214 7.82 1.47 8.19
N THR A 215 6.65 1.21 8.78
CA THR A 215 5.36 1.48 8.13
C THR A 215 5.06 2.98 7.97
N TRP A 216 5.78 3.86 8.68
CA TRP A 216 5.68 5.32 8.55
C TRP A 216 7.03 6.00 8.24
N ASP A 217 7.94 5.28 7.53
CA ASP A 217 9.22 5.79 7.04
C ASP A 217 10.25 6.12 8.14
N GLU A 218 10.15 5.49 9.31
CA GLU A 218 11.14 5.59 10.37
C GLU A 218 11.96 4.29 10.47
N PRO A 219 13.24 4.27 10.06
CA PRO A 219 14.07 3.06 10.09
C PRO A 219 14.48 2.64 11.51
N GLN A 220 14.36 3.55 12.49
CA GLN A 220 14.62 3.29 13.90
C GLN A 220 13.40 3.67 14.74
N PRO A 221 12.93 2.78 15.64
CA PRO A 221 11.74 3.08 16.45
C PRO A 221 12.00 4.23 17.42
N GLY A 222 11.17 5.29 17.33
CA GLY A 222 11.17 6.43 18.25
C GLY A 222 10.38 6.18 19.54
N PHE A 223 10.09 4.91 19.89
CA PHE A 223 9.31 4.49 21.07
C PHE A 223 10.02 3.37 21.81
N ALA A 224 9.82 3.29 23.15
CA ALA A 224 10.44 2.27 23.99
C ALA A 224 9.56 1.01 24.15
N ARG A 225 8.23 1.16 23.99
CA ARG A 225 7.27 0.04 24.09
C ARG A 225 6.00 0.34 23.31
N VAL A 226 5.23 -0.72 23.04
CA VAL A 226 3.89 -0.66 22.47
C VAL A 226 2.86 -0.74 23.60
N GLY A 227 1.84 0.13 23.56
CA GLY A 227 0.77 0.16 24.56
C GLY A 227 -0.33 -0.86 24.26
N GLY A 228 -1.27 -1.04 25.21
CA GLY A 228 -2.41 -1.95 25.04
C GLY A 228 -2.16 -3.37 25.52
N ALA A 229 -3.15 -4.22 25.33
CA ALA A 229 -3.13 -5.62 25.74
C ALA A 229 -3.64 -6.52 24.58
N LEU A 230 -3.03 -7.69 24.43
CA LEU A 230 -3.39 -8.67 23.38
C LEU A 230 -4.78 -9.29 23.58
N ASP A 231 -5.29 -9.32 24.81
CA ASP A 231 -6.57 -9.92 25.18
C ASP A 231 -7.80 -9.03 24.89
N ALA A 232 -7.57 -7.80 24.42
CA ALA A 232 -8.61 -6.86 24.00
C ALA A 232 -9.09 -7.11 22.56
N VAL A 233 -9.20 -8.39 22.11
CA VAL A 233 -9.74 -8.72 20.79
C VAL A 233 -11.26 -8.62 20.86
N PRO A 234 -11.91 -7.66 20.17
CA PRO A 234 -13.37 -7.49 20.22
C PRO A 234 -14.13 -8.63 19.55
N ALA A 235 -15.45 -8.65 19.80
CA ALA A 235 -16.41 -9.68 19.41
C ALA A 235 -16.30 -10.16 17.94
N SER A 236 -16.58 -11.46 17.75
CA SER A 236 -16.53 -12.15 16.46
C SER A 236 -17.70 -11.74 15.55
N ILE A 237 -17.41 -11.47 14.30
CA ILE A 237 -18.38 -11.37 13.21
C ILE A 237 -18.91 -12.77 12.86
N THR A 238 -20.17 -12.90 12.43
CA THR A 238 -20.66 -14.17 11.88
C THR A 238 -20.15 -14.39 10.46
N ARG A 239 -19.96 -15.67 10.07
CA ARG A 239 -19.54 -16.03 8.70
C ARG A 239 -20.45 -15.43 7.62
N GLY A 240 -21.77 -15.43 7.88
CA GLY A 240 -22.75 -14.86 6.93
C GLY A 240 -22.63 -13.35 6.78
N ALA A 241 -22.37 -12.62 7.88
CA ALA A 241 -22.14 -11.18 7.82
C ALA A 241 -20.82 -10.87 7.10
N LEU A 242 -19.74 -11.59 7.39
CA LEU A 242 -18.45 -11.44 6.70
C LEU A 242 -18.60 -11.57 5.18
N LEU A 243 -19.30 -12.60 4.70
CA LEU A 243 -19.48 -12.82 3.26
C LEU A 243 -20.36 -11.75 2.59
N ARG A 244 -21.35 -11.20 3.30
CA ARG A 244 -22.16 -10.08 2.74
C ARG A 244 -21.33 -8.80 2.61
N HIS A 245 -20.59 -8.42 3.64
CA HIS A 245 -19.73 -7.22 3.59
C HIS A 245 -18.58 -7.35 2.58
N LEU A 246 -18.14 -8.59 2.29
CA LEU A 246 -17.11 -8.83 1.28
C LEU A 246 -17.55 -8.37 -0.12
N ASP A 247 -18.84 -8.47 -0.46
CA ASP A 247 -19.35 -8.04 -1.76
C ASP A 247 -19.27 -6.51 -1.96
N GLU A 248 -19.12 -5.73 -0.87
CA GLU A 248 -18.93 -4.27 -0.86
C GLU A 248 -17.46 -3.86 -0.76
N SER A 249 -16.54 -4.84 -0.69
CA SER A 249 -15.10 -4.57 -0.49
C SER A 249 -14.50 -3.69 -1.59
N PRO A 250 -13.55 -2.79 -1.24
CA PRO A 250 -12.87 -1.94 -2.22
C PRO A 250 -12.21 -2.74 -3.34
N THR A 251 -11.70 -3.95 -3.04
CA THR A 251 -11.05 -4.82 -4.02
C THR A 251 -12.04 -5.36 -5.07
N LEU A 252 -13.26 -5.74 -4.68
CA LEU A 252 -14.29 -6.16 -5.66
C LEU A 252 -14.83 -4.98 -6.44
N ARG A 253 -14.98 -3.82 -5.82
CA ARG A 253 -15.35 -2.58 -6.51
C ARG A 253 -14.30 -2.20 -7.56
N LEU A 254 -13.01 -2.32 -7.24
CA LEU A 254 -11.93 -2.12 -8.19
C LEU A 254 -12.03 -3.06 -9.40
N ALA A 255 -12.25 -4.35 -9.16
CA ALA A 255 -12.42 -5.33 -10.24
C ALA A 255 -13.64 -5.02 -11.14
N ALA A 256 -14.75 -4.56 -10.57
CA ALA A 256 -15.92 -4.14 -11.34
C ALA A 256 -15.65 -2.88 -12.19
N GLN A 257 -14.88 -1.92 -11.66
CA GLN A 257 -14.48 -0.71 -12.39
C GLN A 257 -13.53 -1.04 -13.56
N GLU A 258 -12.66 -2.04 -13.42
CA GLU A 258 -11.82 -2.50 -14.52
C GLU A 258 -12.64 -3.11 -15.67
N VAL A 259 -13.72 -3.83 -15.37
CA VAL A 259 -14.68 -4.28 -16.39
C VAL A 259 -15.31 -3.09 -17.09
N ALA A 260 -15.81 -2.11 -16.32
CA ALA A 260 -16.45 -0.92 -16.90
C ALA A 260 -15.49 -0.09 -17.77
N ARG A 261 -14.20 -0.01 -17.39
CA ARG A 261 -13.15 0.61 -18.22
C ARG A 261 -12.93 -0.17 -19.51
N GLY A 262 -12.88 -1.50 -19.44
CA GLY A 262 -12.77 -2.37 -20.63
C GLY A 262 -13.91 -2.16 -21.60
N GLU A 263 -15.15 -2.05 -21.12
CA GLU A 263 -16.34 -1.78 -21.92
C GLU A 263 -16.30 -0.38 -22.56
N ALA A 264 -15.88 0.64 -21.82
CA ALA A 264 -15.67 1.98 -22.35
C ALA A 264 -14.58 2.01 -23.45
N GLN A 265 -13.51 1.20 -23.29
CA GLN A 265 -12.47 1.05 -24.31
C GLN A 265 -13.02 0.41 -25.58
N VAL A 266 -13.90 -0.58 -25.49
CA VAL A 266 -14.59 -1.17 -26.65
C VAL A 266 -15.40 -0.11 -27.39
N ASP A 267 -16.13 0.75 -26.67
CA ASP A 267 -16.90 1.84 -27.30
C ASP A 267 -15.97 2.86 -27.99
N LEU A 268 -14.85 3.22 -27.38
CA LEU A 268 -13.84 4.08 -27.99
C LEU A 268 -13.31 3.49 -29.30
N GLU A 269 -12.92 2.21 -29.32
CA GLU A 269 -12.41 1.54 -30.52
C GLU A 269 -13.47 1.46 -31.63
N LYS A 270 -14.73 1.25 -31.27
CA LYS A 270 -15.84 1.29 -32.23
C LYS A 270 -15.99 2.68 -32.86
N ARG A 271 -15.83 3.76 -32.07
CA ARG A 271 -15.93 5.15 -32.57
C ARG A 271 -14.71 5.55 -33.39
N GLN A 272 -13.52 5.01 -33.13
CA GLN A 272 -12.32 5.22 -33.91
C GLN A 272 -12.46 4.73 -35.37
N ARG A 273 -13.38 3.82 -35.64
CA ARG A 273 -13.75 3.37 -37.01
C ARG A 273 -14.25 4.51 -37.91
N ILE A 274 -14.81 5.58 -37.35
CA ILE A 274 -15.30 6.74 -38.09
C ILE A 274 -14.08 7.66 -38.35
N PRO A 275 -13.74 8.00 -39.59
CA PRO A 275 -12.59 8.86 -39.92
C PRO A 275 -12.80 10.29 -39.39
N ASN A 276 -11.70 11.02 -39.19
CA ASN A 276 -11.75 12.45 -38.90
C ASN A 276 -11.89 13.25 -40.23
N LEU A 277 -12.57 14.39 -40.16
CA LEU A 277 -12.62 15.34 -41.24
C LEU A 277 -11.60 16.45 -40.96
N THR A 278 -10.66 16.69 -41.87
CA THR A 278 -9.74 17.81 -41.75
C THR A 278 -10.21 18.94 -42.65
N VAL A 279 -10.43 20.11 -42.07
CA VAL A 279 -10.76 21.37 -42.80
C VAL A 279 -9.48 22.17 -42.86
N SER A 280 -9.12 22.64 -44.08
CA SER A 280 -7.94 23.46 -44.28
C SER A 280 -8.30 24.78 -45.00
N ILE A 281 -7.67 25.85 -44.58
CA ILE A 281 -7.76 27.17 -45.18
C ILE A 281 -6.33 27.65 -45.41
N GLY A 282 -6.07 28.17 -46.62
CA GLY A 282 -4.73 28.65 -46.99
C GLY A 282 -4.71 29.73 -48.03
N SER A 283 -3.54 30.21 -48.32
CA SER A 283 -3.27 31.16 -49.38
C SER A 283 -2.00 30.72 -50.15
N LYS A 284 -2.09 30.71 -51.46
CA LYS A 284 -1.00 30.38 -52.38
C LYS A 284 -0.63 31.65 -53.15
N TYR A 285 0.66 31.99 -53.18
CA TYR A 285 1.22 33.02 -54.00
C TYR A 285 1.94 32.36 -55.19
N ASP A 286 1.45 32.62 -56.42
CA ASP A 286 1.95 32.04 -57.63
C ASP A 286 2.68 33.12 -58.47
N GLN A 287 3.98 32.92 -58.70
CA GLN A 287 4.79 33.82 -59.51
C GLN A 287 4.76 33.47 -61.03
N THR A 288 4.10 32.39 -61.42
CA THR A 288 4.01 31.94 -62.83
C THR A 288 2.93 32.65 -63.62
N ALA A 289 2.21 33.63 -63.09
CA ALA A 289 1.18 34.38 -63.81
C ALA A 289 1.74 35.09 -65.02
N ARG A 290 1.05 34.94 -66.13
CA ARG A 290 1.47 35.40 -67.48
C ARG A 290 1.89 36.87 -67.59
N ASP A 291 1.52 37.69 -66.61
CA ASP A 291 1.77 39.13 -66.62
C ASP A 291 2.95 39.54 -65.72
N GLY A 292 3.76 38.59 -65.20
CA GLY A 292 4.88 38.86 -64.29
C GLY A 292 4.49 39.47 -62.92
N ARG A 293 3.19 39.65 -62.71
CA ARG A 293 2.61 40.08 -61.40
C ARG A 293 2.11 38.85 -60.72
N GLY A 294 2.80 38.39 -59.69
CA GLY A 294 2.36 37.21 -58.92
C GLY A 294 0.90 37.31 -58.47
N GLU A 295 0.16 36.23 -58.61
CA GLU A 295 -1.25 36.16 -58.21
C GLU A 295 -1.38 35.44 -56.85
N ARG A 296 -2.30 35.95 -56.00
CA ARG A 296 -2.62 35.34 -54.72
C ARG A 296 -3.96 34.61 -54.81
N VAL A 297 -3.94 33.31 -54.53
CA VAL A 297 -5.12 32.43 -54.58
C VAL A 297 -5.44 31.94 -53.17
N ASN A 298 -6.71 32.02 -52.75
CA ASN A 298 -7.18 31.43 -51.51
C ASN A 298 -7.53 29.96 -51.72
N LEU A 299 -7.16 29.12 -50.77
CA LEU A 299 -7.40 27.69 -50.78
C LEU A 299 -8.30 27.30 -49.64
N ILE A 300 -9.36 26.54 -49.94
CA ILE A 300 -10.18 25.86 -48.98
C ILE A 300 -10.16 24.38 -49.32
N GLY A 301 -9.82 23.53 -48.36
CA GLY A 301 -9.73 22.09 -48.56
C GLY A 301 -10.48 21.31 -47.49
N LEU A 302 -11.03 20.18 -47.92
CA LEU A 302 -11.60 19.17 -47.05
C LEU A 302 -10.87 17.84 -47.34
N SER A 303 -10.39 17.19 -46.31
CA SER A 303 -9.70 15.89 -46.44
C SER A 303 -10.26 14.93 -45.41
N MET A 304 -10.53 13.70 -45.83
CA MET A 304 -11.01 12.63 -44.98
C MET A 304 -10.42 11.30 -45.48
N PRO A 305 -9.74 10.51 -44.64
CA PRO A 305 -9.29 9.18 -44.99
C PRO A 305 -10.47 8.23 -45.20
N LEU A 306 -10.42 7.42 -46.25
CA LEU A 306 -11.46 6.43 -46.54
C LEU A 306 -11.07 5.07 -45.94
N PRO A 307 -11.83 4.53 -44.96
CA PRO A 307 -11.51 3.28 -44.29
C PRO A 307 -11.89 2.05 -45.12
N LEU A 308 -11.18 1.82 -46.24
CA LEU A 308 -11.45 0.70 -47.15
C LEU A 308 -10.91 -0.63 -46.59
N PHE A 309 -9.68 -0.62 -46.08
CA PHE A 309 -8.97 -1.81 -45.60
C PHE A 309 -8.92 -1.83 -44.05
N ASP A 310 -8.47 -0.76 -43.45
CA ASP A 310 -8.43 -0.61 -41.98
C ASP A 310 -9.71 0.09 -41.50
N ARG A 311 -10.56 -0.71 -40.87
CA ARG A 311 -11.81 -0.29 -40.19
C ARG A 311 -11.73 -0.43 -38.70
N ASN A 312 -10.52 -0.47 -38.14
CA ASN A 312 -10.23 -0.70 -36.73
C ASN A 312 -10.74 -2.06 -36.21
N GLN A 313 -11.01 -3.04 -37.09
CA GLN A 313 -11.65 -4.31 -36.76
C GLN A 313 -10.84 -5.13 -35.74
N SER A 314 -9.51 -5.17 -35.89
CA SER A 314 -8.63 -5.95 -35.02
C SER A 314 -8.49 -5.32 -33.64
N ASN A 315 -8.45 -3.98 -33.54
CA ASN A 315 -8.43 -3.28 -32.26
C ASN A 315 -9.77 -3.42 -31.52
N ILE A 316 -10.89 -3.41 -32.25
CA ILE A 316 -12.21 -3.68 -31.66
C ILE A 316 -12.24 -5.09 -31.08
N TYR A 317 -11.78 -6.11 -31.83
CA TYR A 317 -11.71 -7.47 -31.35
C TYR A 317 -10.79 -7.60 -30.13
N ALA A 318 -9.61 -6.99 -30.16
CA ALA A 318 -8.68 -6.99 -29.03
C ALA A 318 -9.27 -6.29 -27.80
N ALA A 319 -10.00 -5.18 -27.96
CA ALA A 319 -10.68 -4.51 -26.86
C ALA A 319 -11.79 -5.36 -26.25
N GLN A 320 -12.58 -6.07 -27.08
CA GLN A 320 -13.60 -7.02 -26.61
C GLN A 320 -12.97 -8.14 -25.80
N SER A 321 -11.89 -8.75 -26.31
CA SER A 321 -11.18 -9.81 -25.58
C SER A 321 -10.61 -9.32 -24.24
N ARG A 322 -10.13 -8.07 -24.15
CA ARG A 322 -9.68 -7.47 -22.89
C ARG A 322 -10.85 -7.24 -21.91
N ALA A 323 -12.01 -6.82 -22.40
CA ALA A 323 -13.20 -6.67 -21.57
C ALA A 323 -13.68 -8.03 -21.01
N ASP A 324 -13.66 -9.09 -21.82
CA ASP A 324 -13.98 -10.45 -21.39
C ASP A 324 -12.95 -10.96 -20.38
N GLN A 325 -11.66 -10.73 -20.61
CA GLN A 325 -10.59 -11.01 -19.65
C GLN A 325 -10.83 -10.31 -18.31
N ALA A 326 -11.23 -9.03 -18.31
CA ALA A 326 -11.55 -8.29 -17.09
C ALA A 326 -12.71 -8.92 -16.31
N ARG A 327 -13.75 -9.43 -17.01
CA ARG A 327 -14.87 -10.15 -16.38
C ARG A 327 -14.42 -11.46 -15.74
N ASP A 328 -13.56 -12.21 -16.41
CA ASP A 328 -13.01 -13.46 -15.86
C ASP A 328 -12.12 -13.17 -14.63
N LEU A 329 -11.30 -12.12 -14.67
CA LEU A 329 -10.49 -11.69 -13.53
C LEU A 329 -11.36 -11.21 -12.36
N GLN A 330 -12.48 -10.54 -12.61
CA GLN A 330 -13.45 -10.18 -11.57
C GLN A 330 -14.02 -11.42 -10.88
N ARG A 331 -14.42 -12.45 -11.64
CA ARG A 331 -14.90 -13.73 -11.08
C ARG A 331 -13.81 -14.44 -10.27
N ALA A 332 -12.59 -14.49 -10.79
CA ALA A 332 -11.46 -15.10 -10.10
C ALA A 332 -11.15 -14.35 -8.77
N THR A 333 -11.21 -13.02 -8.79
CA THR A 333 -11.04 -12.19 -7.59
C THR A 333 -12.11 -12.48 -6.54
N LEU A 334 -13.38 -12.59 -6.94
CA LEU A 334 -14.48 -12.93 -6.03
C LEU A 334 -14.27 -14.30 -5.37
N LEU A 335 -13.91 -15.32 -6.16
CA LEU A 335 -13.66 -16.66 -5.64
C LEU A 335 -12.48 -16.68 -4.66
N ARG A 336 -11.37 -16.02 -5.01
CA ARG A 336 -10.20 -15.89 -4.15
C ARG A 336 -10.53 -15.20 -2.84
N LEU A 337 -11.19 -14.04 -2.87
CA LEU A 337 -11.54 -13.30 -1.67
C LEU A 337 -12.51 -14.06 -0.77
N ARG A 338 -13.47 -14.80 -1.33
CA ARG A 338 -14.37 -15.67 -0.55
C ARG A 338 -13.61 -16.80 0.14
N SER A 339 -12.65 -17.43 -0.55
CA SER A 339 -11.79 -18.45 0.04
C SER A 339 -10.92 -17.89 1.17
N GLU A 340 -10.25 -16.74 0.94
CA GLU A 340 -9.44 -16.07 1.96
C GLU A 340 -10.28 -15.67 3.18
N ALA A 341 -11.51 -15.16 2.98
CA ALA A 341 -12.41 -14.77 4.05
C ALA A 341 -12.85 -15.97 4.90
N VAL A 342 -13.17 -17.10 4.28
CA VAL A 342 -13.51 -18.34 4.99
C VAL A 342 -12.32 -18.84 5.81
N GLN A 343 -11.12 -18.86 5.22
CA GLN A 343 -9.90 -19.30 5.92
C GLN A 343 -9.58 -18.41 7.12
N ALA A 344 -9.67 -17.07 6.96
CA ALA A 344 -9.42 -16.13 8.05
C ALA A 344 -10.47 -16.28 9.17
N TYR A 345 -11.74 -16.52 8.81
CA TYR A 345 -12.81 -16.77 9.77
C TYR A 345 -12.58 -18.07 10.56
N ASP A 346 -12.27 -19.16 9.86
CA ASP A 346 -12.03 -20.46 10.49
C ASP A 346 -10.79 -20.40 11.41
N GLN A 347 -9.74 -19.69 11.00
CA GLN A 347 -8.56 -19.44 11.83
C GLN A 347 -8.89 -18.64 13.09
N LEU A 348 -9.71 -17.59 12.98
CA LEU A 348 -10.16 -16.82 14.15
C LEU A 348 -10.95 -17.71 15.12
N ARG A 349 -11.92 -18.48 14.62
CA ARG A 349 -12.72 -19.38 15.45
C ARG A 349 -11.89 -20.43 16.16
N THR A 350 -10.92 -21.02 15.46
CA THR A 350 -10.00 -22.00 16.07
C THR A 350 -9.17 -21.34 17.16
N SER A 351 -8.62 -20.15 16.93
CA SER A 351 -7.83 -19.42 17.92
C SER A 351 -8.66 -18.98 19.13
N GLU A 352 -9.92 -18.57 18.95
CA GLU A 352 -10.85 -18.25 20.03
C GLU A 352 -11.16 -19.48 20.91
N GLN A 353 -11.38 -20.65 20.30
CA GLN A 353 -11.61 -21.90 21.03
C GLN A 353 -10.36 -22.33 21.81
N GLU A 354 -9.18 -22.23 21.21
CA GLU A 354 -7.91 -22.50 21.89
C GLU A 354 -7.69 -21.56 23.06
N LEU A 355 -7.91 -20.25 22.88
CA LEU A 355 -7.81 -19.26 23.95
C LEU A 355 -8.76 -19.58 25.12
N ALA A 356 -10.00 -19.94 24.83
CA ALA A 356 -10.98 -20.28 25.84
C ALA A 356 -10.53 -21.49 26.67
N LEU A 357 -10.03 -22.55 26.02
CA LEU A 357 -9.51 -23.75 26.67
C LEU A 357 -8.27 -23.46 27.51
N VAL A 358 -7.30 -22.73 26.93
CA VAL A 358 -6.06 -22.40 27.64
C VAL A 358 -6.34 -21.54 28.88
N ARG A 359 -7.21 -20.53 28.75
CA ARG A 359 -7.54 -19.59 29.85
C ARG A 359 -8.36 -20.26 30.95
N ARG A 360 -9.34 -21.12 30.60
CA ARG A 360 -10.25 -21.72 31.55
C ARG A 360 -9.64 -22.91 32.28
N ASP A 361 -8.90 -23.76 31.56
CA ASP A 361 -8.50 -25.07 32.09
C ASP A 361 -6.97 -25.21 32.19
N LEU A 362 -6.21 -24.93 31.15
CA LEU A 362 -4.78 -25.26 31.10
C LEU A 362 -3.93 -24.34 32.00
N LEU A 363 -4.14 -23.02 31.98
CA LEU A 363 -3.37 -22.09 32.79
C LEU A 363 -3.58 -22.31 34.30
N PRO A 364 -4.83 -22.38 34.81
CA PRO A 364 -5.07 -22.65 36.21
C PRO A 364 -4.55 -24.03 36.64
N GLY A 365 -4.72 -25.06 35.81
CA GLY A 365 -4.22 -26.39 36.05
C GLY A 365 -2.70 -26.46 36.16
N ALA A 366 -1.99 -25.88 35.23
CA ALA A 366 -0.52 -25.84 35.24
C ALA A 366 0.04 -25.04 36.42
N GLN A 367 -0.62 -23.91 36.77
CA GLN A 367 -0.22 -23.12 37.94
C GLN A 367 -0.42 -23.91 39.24
N SER A 368 -1.59 -24.55 39.41
CA SER A 368 -1.89 -25.37 40.58
C SER A 368 -0.95 -26.56 40.71
N ALA A 369 -0.59 -27.20 39.60
CA ALA A 369 0.38 -28.28 39.58
C ALA A 369 1.76 -27.80 40.06
N LEU A 370 2.27 -26.68 39.54
CA LEU A 370 3.54 -26.12 39.97
C LEU A 370 3.54 -25.78 41.47
N ASP A 371 2.47 -25.13 41.96
CA ASP A 371 2.35 -24.74 43.38
C ASP A 371 2.30 -25.96 44.30
N SER A 372 1.63 -27.05 43.87
CA SER A 372 1.54 -28.29 44.60
C SER A 372 2.86 -29.05 44.63
N MET A 373 3.55 -29.13 43.45
CA MET A 373 4.86 -29.79 43.37
C MET A 373 5.92 -29.03 44.16
N THR A 374 5.89 -27.70 44.15
CA THR A 374 6.83 -26.86 44.91
C THR A 374 6.63 -27.08 46.42
N ARG A 375 5.40 -27.02 46.91
CA ARG A 375 5.09 -27.30 48.37
C ARG A 375 5.44 -28.73 48.77
N GLY A 376 5.13 -29.72 47.90
CA GLY A 376 5.46 -31.12 48.18
C GLY A 376 6.97 -31.36 48.22
N PHE A 377 7.72 -30.69 47.35
CA PHE A 377 9.19 -30.70 47.34
C PHE A 377 9.77 -30.10 48.63
N GLU A 378 9.23 -28.96 49.08
CA GLU A 378 9.64 -28.35 50.38
C GLU A 378 9.41 -29.29 51.57
N MET A 379 8.33 -30.07 51.52
CA MET A 379 8.00 -31.10 52.56
C MET A 379 8.75 -32.43 52.37
N GLY A 380 9.59 -32.56 51.31
CA GLY A 380 10.33 -33.79 51.01
C GLY A 380 9.49 -34.93 50.40
N LYS A 381 8.24 -34.63 49.94
CA LYS A 381 7.33 -35.62 49.34
C LYS A 381 7.53 -35.87 47.87
N PHE A 382 8.07 -34.88 47.12
CA PHE A 382 8.33 -34.93 45.70
C PHE A 382 9.80 -34.69 45.37
N ASN A 383 10.23 -35.20 44.21
CA ASN A 383 11.58 -35.00 43.70
C ASN A 383 11.74 -33.60 43.07
N PHE A 384 12.98 -33.13 42.99
CA PHE A 384 13.30 -31.87 42.30
C PHE A 384 12.89 -31.90 40.80
N LEU A 385 12.98 -33.07 40.16
CA LEU A 385 12.57 -33.26 38.79
C LEU A 385 11.08 -32.97 38.56
N ASP A 386 10.22 -33.36 39.50
CA ASP A 386 8.77 -33.14 39.43
C ASP A 386 8.45 -31.64 39.42
N VAL A 387 9.17 -30.85 40.22
CA VAL A 387 9.05 -29.37 40.20
C VAL A 387 9.52 -28.77 38.90
N LEU A 388 10.65 -29.25 38.34
CA LEU A 388 11.16 -28.77 37.07
C LEU A 388 10.22 -29.10 35.92
N ASP A 389 9.59 -30.26 35.91
CA ASP A 389 8.62 -30.67 34.92
C ASP A 389 7.34 -29.83 34.96
N ALA A 390 6.78 -29.63 36.17
CA ALA A 390 5.65 -28.73 36.36
C ALA A 390 5.95 -27.28 35.95
N GLN A 391 7.17 -26.80 36.18
CA GLN A 391 7.63 -25.49 35.74
C GLN A 391 7.68 -25.40 34.22
N ARG A 392 8.26 -26.39 33.52
CA ARG A 392 8.30 -26.44 32.05
C ARG A 392 6.89 -26.47 31.46
N THR A 393 5.98 -27.24 32.08
CA THR A 393 4.58 -27.32 31.67
C THR A 393 3.91 -25.94 31.72
N LEU A 394 4.06 -25.20 32.83
CA LEU A 394 3.48 -23.88 33.01
C LEU A 394 4.05 -22.88 31.97
N VAL A 395 5.37 -22.88 31.74
CA VAL A 395 6.01 -22.03 30.71
C VAL A 395 5.48 -22.36 29.32
N GLY A 396 5.35 -23.67 29.01
CA GLY A 396 4.78 -24.15 27.75
C GLY A 396 3.35 -23.68 27.51
N VAL A 397 2.47 -23.79 28.52
CA VAL A 397 1.08 -23.34 28.48
C VAL A 397 0.98 -21.82 28.32
N ARG A 398 1.82 -21.04 29.04
CA ARG A 398 1.88 -19.58 28.87
C ARG A 398 2.34 -19.18 27.46
N ALA A 399 3.33 -19.87 26.89
CA ALA A 399 3.78 -19.64 25.53
C ALA A 399 2.67 -20.00 24.51
N GLN A 400 1.90 -21.07 24.76
CA GLN A 400 0.74 -21.42 23.95
C GLN A 400 -0.34 -20.34 23.99
N TYR A 401 -0.64 -19.81 25.18
CA TYR A 401 -1.57 -18.69 25.34
C TYR A 401 -1.18 -17.47 24.48
N VAL A 402 0.09 -17.05 24.55
CA VAL A 402 0.58 -15.92 23.76
C VAL A 402 0.50 -16.20 22.26
N ARG A 403 0.82 -17.43 21.80
CA ARG A 403 0.67 -17.82 20.40
C ARG A 403 -0.78 -17.78 19.91
N ALA A 404 -1.72 -18.27 20.73
CA ALA A 404 -3.14 -18.26 20.40
C ALA A 404 -3.71 -16.84 20.33
N LEU A 405 -3.27 -15.92 21.20
CA LEU A 405 -3.61 -14.50 21.13
C LEU A 405 -3.10 -13.84 19.85
N ASP A 406 -1.85 -14.13 19.48
CA ASP A 406 -1.26 -13.61 18.23
C ASP A 406 -2.03 -14.13 17.01
N ALA A 407 -2.31 -15.44 16.96
CA ALA A 407 -3.07 -16.06 15.88
C ALA A 407 -4.48 -15.45 15.73
N ALA A 408 -5.18 -15.18 16.82
CA ALA A 408 -6.48 -14.53 16.83
C ALA A 408 -6.37 -13.08 16.29
N ALA A 409 -5.36 -12.33 16.73
CA ALA A 409 -5.13 -10.96 16.28
C ALA A 409 -4.79 -10.91 14.77
N GLN A 410 -3.92 -11.80 14.26
CA GLN A 410 -3.56 -11.87 12.85
C GLN A 410 -4.74 -12.31 11.98
N ALA A 411 -5.55 -13.27 12.42
CA ALA A 411 -6.76 -13.68 11.71
C ALA A 411 -7.75 -12.53 11.57
N ARG A 412 -7.94 -11.75 12.64
CA ARG A 412 -8.78 -10.55 12.62
C ARG A 412 -8.23 -9.51 11.64
N VAL A 413 -6.95 -9.18 11.71
CA VAL A 413 -6.31 -8.23 10.77
C VAL A 413 -6.49 -8.68 9.32
N SER A 414 -6.42 -9.98 9.06
CA SER A 414 -6.66 -10.54 7.72
C SER A 414 -8.09 -10.30 7.24
N MET A 415 -9.10 -10.45 8.11
CA MET A 415 -10.49 -10.15 7.76
C MET A 415 -10.71 -8.65 7.53
N GLU A 416 -10.16 -7.78 8.39
CA GLU A 416 -10.23 -6.32 8.22
C GLU A 416 -9.60 -5.86 6.89
N ARG A 417 -8.49 -6.47 6.50
CA ARG A 417 -7.87 -6.24 5.19
C ARG A 417 -8.80 -6.58 4.03
N LEU A 418 -9.50 -7.71 4.10
CA LEU A 418 -10.42 -8.17 3.05
C LEU A 418 -11.66 -7.28 2.93
N LEU A 419 -12.19 -6.81 4.06
CA LEU A 419 -13.36 -5.92 4.09
C LEU A 419 -13.01 -4.47 3.78
N GLY A 420 -11.77 -4.05 4.03
CA GLY A 420 -11.33 -2.68 3.88
C GLY A 420 -11.65 -1.76 5.06
N GLU A 421 -12.29 -2.30 6.11
CA GLU A 421 -12.74 -1.56 7.30
C GLU A 421 -12.61 -2.37 8.59
N ASP A 422 -12.79 -1.71 9.74
CA ASP A 422 -12.69 -2.32 11.06
C ASP A 422 -13.92 -3.17 11.37
N ILE A 423 -13.69 -4.45 11.70
CA ILE A 423 -14.75 -5.41 12.06
C ILE A 423 -15.45 -5.03 13.36
N GLY A 424 -14.80 -4.24 14.22
CA GLY A 424 -15.38 -3.81 15.50
C GLY A 424 -16.71 -3.07 15.40
N HIS A 425 -17.00 -2.47 14.25
CA HIS A 425 -18.26 -1.76 13.98
C HIS A 425 -19.32 -2.66 13.34
N LEU A 426 -18.97 -3.83 12.81
CA LEU A 426 -19.85 -4.72 12.06
C LEU A 426 -20.56 -5.76 12.95
N GLY A 427 -20.18 -5.86 14.22
CA GLY A 427 -20.73 -6.82 15.20
C GLY A 427 -21.84 -6.25 16.11
N GLN A 428 -22.29 -5.02 15.87
CA GLN A 428 -23.35 -4.37 16.66
C GLN A 428 -24.72 -4.48 16.00
#